data_c4794c9fda479a05a93861086cbda2dc
#
_entry.id   c4794c9fda479a05a93861086cbda2dc
#
_cell.length_a   1.000
_cell.length_b   1.000
_cell.length_c   1.000
_cell.angle_alpha   90.00
_cell.angle_beta   90.00
_cell.angle_gamma   90.00
#
_symmetry.space_group_name_H-M   'P 1'
#
loop_
_entity.id
_entity.type
_entity.pdbx_description
1 polymer ?
#
loop_
_entity_poly.entity_id
_entity_poly.type
_entity_poly.pdbx_seq_one_letter_code
_entity_poly.pdbx_strand_id
1 'polypeptide(L)'
;LVINLGSIALYCRKYGSLCLDELCLGNEQLRRRILAFFPNALTVMNAMMGFLAVFFAYQGQIREAYLFLIGAAMFDKLDGALARKLGLTEPLPEDNDQARKISLGGILDDVADLVSFCIAPAWIFHIVLSAFSDPLIQKIPIALIAWGFASLGLVRLIYFTLDKNPIPGFFKGMPTPAAAMLSVAPLIIFAQAVNEASPWTQFWGIFCCAMMIFTAILMNLYPIRYLHLGRFMSRHPWFTRLTLLLFVSVFTPYFGHIAVLYMLLYTLSPFITWRIDPHIAARESRTKTAGVH
;
A
#
# COMPACT_ATOMS: atom_id res chain seq x y z
N LEU A 1 29.99 4.81 -7.13
CA LEU A 1 28.82 3.91 -7.01
C LEU A 1 27.73 4.30 -8.02
N VAL A 2 27.27 5.55 -8.06
CA VAL A 2 26.20 6.04 -8.96
C VAL A 2 26.55 5.84 -10.44
N ILE A 3 27.80 6.15 -10.85
CA ILE A 3 28.29 5.99 -12.22
C ILE A 3 28.29 4.51 -12.62
N ASN A 4 28.74 3.61 -11.73
CA ASN A 4 28.77 2.17 -12.00
C ASN A 4 27.35 1.59 -12.11
N LEU A 5 26.41 2.00 -11.24
CA LEU A 5 25.00 1.60 -11.32
C LEU A 5 24.35 2.11 -12.61
N GLY A 6 24.65 3.34 -13.03
CA GLY A 6 24.17 3.90 -14.28
C GLY A 6 24.72 3.14 -15.51
N SER A 7 25.99 2.77 -15.50
CA SER A 7 26.61 1.98 -16.58
C SER A 7 26.02 0.58 -16.65
N ILE A 8 25.80 -0.09 -15.51
CA ILE A 8 25.15 -1.42 -15.45
C ILE A 8 23.73 -1.34 -15.98
N ALA A 9 22.95 -0.31 -15.59
CA ALA A 9 21.58 -0.13 -16.07
C ALA A 9 21.54 0.09 -17.60
N LEU A 10 22.45 0.87 -18.16
CA LEU A 10 22.56 1.08 -19.61
C LEU A 10 22.96 -0.20 -20.35
N TYR A 11 23.89 -0.98 -19.78
CA TYR A 11 24.31 -2.26 -20.33
C TYR A 11 23.18 -3.28 -20.32
N CYS A 12 22.48 -3.41 -19.18
CA CYS A 12 21.29 -4.27 -19.06
C CYS A 12 20.18 -3.86 -20.03
N ARG A 13 19.98 -2.56 -20.24
CA ARG A 13 18.98 -2.06 -21.19
C ARG A 13 19.36 -2.38 -22.65
N LYS A 14 20.65 -2.32 -23.01
CA LYS A 14 21.12 -2.53 -24.39
C LYS A 14 21.26 -4.02 -24.75
N TYR A 15 21.74 -4.84 -23.84
CA TYR A 15 22.07 -6.24 -24.10
C TYR A 15 21.13 -7.24 -23.43
N GLY A 16 20.35 -6.79 -22.43
CA GLY A 16 19.48 -7.65 -21.65
C GLY A 16 18.40 -8.34 -22.50
N SER A 17 17.84 -7.64 -23.49
CA SER A 17 16.86 -8.24 -24.40
C SER A 17 17.49 -9.29 -25.32
N LEU A 18 18.66 -9.01 -25.88
CA LEU A 18 19.40 -9.95 -26.76
C LEU A 18 19.79 -11.19 -25.97
N CYS A 19 20.34 -11.04 -24.79
CA CYS A 19 20.72 -12.15 -23.93
C CYS A 19 19.52 -13.02 -23.52
N LEU A 20 18.37 -12.35 -23.27
CA LEU A 20 17.13 -13.02 -22.91
C LEU A 20 16.54 -13.78 -24.09
N ASP A 21 16.61 -13.23 -25.30
CA ASP A 21 16.13 -13.88 -26.54
C ASP A 21 16.98 -15.10 -26.90
N GLU A 22 18.32 -15.02 -26.73
CA GLU A 22 19.23 -16.16 -26.87
C GLU A 22 19.01 -17.26 -25.82
N LEU A 23 18.83 -16.86 -24.53
CA LEU A 23 18.57 -17.81 -23.43
C LEU A 23 17.24 -18.54 -23.58
N CYS A 24 16.23 -17.86 -24.11
CA CYS A 24 14.90 -18.43 -24.25
C CYS A 24 14.70 -19.23 -25.53
N LEU A 25 15.62 -19.17 -26.52
CA LEU A 25 15.54 -19.89 -27.79
C LEU A 25 14.16 -19.80 -28.49
N GLY A 26 13.53 -18.63 -28.40
CA GLY A 26 12.17 -18.38 -28.91
C GLY A 26 11.02 -18.92 -28.06
N ASN A 27 11.27 -19.46 -26.86
CA ASN A 27 10.23 -19.93 -25.96
C ASN A 27 9.66 -18.76 -25.14
N GLU A 28 8.52 -18.21 -25.57
CA GLU A 28 7.84 -17.10 -24.92
C GLU A 28 7.39 -17.41 -23.47
N GLN A 29 7.03 -18.66 -23.17
CA GLN A 29 6.66 -19.06 -21.82
C GLN A 29 7.85 -18.97 -20.85
N LEU A 30 9.04 -19.44 -21.28
CA LEU A 30 10.27 -19.35 -20.51
C LEU A 30 10.68 -17.89 -20.30
N ARG A 31 10.61 -17.09 -21.35
CA ARG A 31 10.89 -15.66 -21.32
C ARG A 31 10.01 -14.93 -20.29
N ARG A 32 8.70 -15.18 -20.30
CA ARG A 32 7.75 -14.59 -19.32
C ARG A 32 8.06 -15.04 -17.89
N ARG A 33 8.43 -16.31 -17.66
CA ARG A 33 8.81 -16.79 -16.32
C ARG A 33 10.05 -16.08 -15.79
N ILE A 34 11.06 -15.89 -16.63
CA ILE A 34 12.30 -15.17 -16.25
C ILE A 34 11.96 -13.70 -15.95
N LEU A 35 11.18 -13.05 -16.80
CA LEU A 35 10.79 -11.66 -16.59
C LEU A 35 9.91 -11.47 -15.35
N ALA A 36 9.04 -12.44 -15.01
CA ALA A 36 8.19 -12.40 -13.83
C ALA A 36 8.99 -12.45 -12.51
N PHE A 37 10.25 -12.90 -12.54
CA PHE A 37 11.11 -12.90 -11.36
C PHE A 37 11.27 -11.49 -10.77
N PHE A 38 11.40 -10.46 -11.61
CA PHE A 38 11.64 -9.08 -11.15
C PHE A 38 10.44 -8.47 -10.39
N PRO A 39 9.21 -8.45 -10.92
CA PRO A 39 8.07 -7.98 -10.15
C PRO A 39 7.82 -8.85 -8.91
N ASN A 40 7.93 -10.18 -9.00
CA ASN A 40 7.76 -11.06 -7.84
C ASN A 40 8.80 -10.78 -6.73
N ALA A 41 10.04 -10.42 -7.07
CA ALA A 41 11.04 -10.02 -6.10
C ALA A 41 10.63 -8.72 -5.38
N LEU A 42 10.03 -7.75 -6.08
CA LEU A 42 9.50 -6.53 -5.47
C LEU A 42 8.32 -6.83 -4.54
N THR A 43 7.45 -7.78 -4.92
CA THR A 43 6.35 -8.24 -4.07
C THR A 43 6.88 -8.91 -2.78
N VAL A 44 7.93 -9.71 -2.87
CA VAL A 44 8.61 -10.26 -1.69
C VAL A 44 9.20 -9.13 -0.82
N MET A 45 9.81 -8.11 -1.44
CA MET A 45 10.29 -6.93 -0.71
C MET A 45 9.16 -6.17 -0.01
N ASN A 46 7.96 -6.07 -0.61
CA ASN A 46 6.76 -5.54 0.06
C ASN A 46 6.50 -6.30 1.37
N ALA A 47 6.38 -7.64 1.32
CA ALA A 47 6.15 -8.45 2.52
C ALA A 47 7.28 -8.30 3.56
N MET A 48 8.54 -8.27 3.12
CA MET A 48 9.71 -8.05 4.00
C MET A 48 9.63 -6.70 4.72
N MET A 49 9.19 -5.64 4.05
CA MET A 49 8.98 -4.33 4.68
C MET A 49 7.89 -4.40 5.76
N GLY A 50 6.81 -5.17 5.54
CA GLY A 50 5.79 -5.43 6.56
C GLY A 50 6.36 -6.10 7.81
N PHE A 51 7.18 -7.14 7.65
CA PHE A 51 7.86 -7.80 8.76
C PHE A 51 8.84 -6.87 9.49
N LEU A 52 9.62 -6.08 8.76
CA LEU A 52 10.52 -5.10 9.36
C LEU A 52 9.75 -4.04 10.13
N ALA A 53 8.59 -3.60 9.65
CA ALA A 53 7.73 -2.67 10.38
C ALA A 53 7.32 -3.24 11.75
N VAL A 54 6.91 -4.51 11.82
CA VAL A 54 6.59 -5.18 13.08
C VAL A 54 7.83 -5.30 13.98
N PHE A 55 8.98 -5.67 13.42
CA PHE A 55 10.23 -5.78 14.16
C PHE A 55 10.65 -4.46 14.83
N PHE A 56 10.59 -3.36 14.09
CA PHE A 56 10.91 -2.03 14.63
C PHE A 56 9.87 -1.56 15.66
N ALA A 57 8.59 -1.88 15.47
CA ALA A 57 7.57 -1.61 16.48
C ALA A 57 7.81 -2.37 17.78
N TYR A 58 8.28 -3.62 17.71
CA TYR A 58 8.66 -4.39 18.89
C TYR A 58 9.83 -3.76 19.65
N GLN A 59 10.73 -3.06 18.96
CA GLN A 59 11.81 -2.29 19.57
C GLN A 59 11.38 -0.92 20.11
N GLY A 60 10.08 -0.56 20.02
CA GLY A 60 9.56 0.75 20.40
C GLY A 60 9.80 1.86 19.37
N GLN A 61 10.34 1.53 18.20
CA GLN A 61 10.66 2.47 17.12
C GLN A 61 9.49 2.60 16.15
N ILE A 62 8.39 3.22 16.61
CA ILE A 62 7.12 3.27 15.88
C ILE A 62 7.21 4.16 14.63
N ARG A 63 8.04 5.19 14.67
CA ARG A 63 8.33 6.06 13.53
C ARG A 63 8.97 5.29 12.38
N GLU A 64 9.99 4.49 12.68
CA GLU A 64 10.68 3.63 11.73
C GLU A 64 9.74 2.55 11.20
N ALA A 65 8.94 1.93 12.07
CA ALA A 65 7.90 1.00 11.66
C ALA A 65 6.94 1.59 10.62
N TYR A 66 6.51 2.83 10.82
CA TYR A 66 5.66 3.54 9.86
C TYR A 66 6.37 3.80 8.51
N LEU A 67 7.66 4.14 8.53
CA LEU A 67 8.46 4.32 7.32
C LEU A 67 8.62 3.02 6.52
N PHE A 68 8.75 1.88 7.21
CA PHE A 68 8.75 0.57 6.55
C PHE A 68 7.41 0.24 5.91
N LEU A 69 6.27 0.62 6.51
CA LEU A 69 4.96 0.49 5.85
C LEU A 69 4.83 1.38 4.60
N ILE A 70 5.39 2.59 4.62
CA ILE A 70 5.48 3.42 3.40
C ILE A 70 6.34 2.72 2.35
N GLY A 71 7.47 2.13 2.74
CA GLY A 71 8.32 1.34 1.86
C GLY A 71 7.58 0.15 1.24
N ALA A 72 6.80 -0.58 2.03
CA ALA A 72 5.94 -1.65 1.55
C ALA A 72 4.98 -1.17 0.45
N ALA A 73 4.27 -0.05 0.69
CA ALA A 73 3.37 0.54 -0.31
C ALA A 73 4.07 1.08 -1.57
N MET A 74 5.36 1.42 -1.48
CA MET A 74 6.17 1.78 -2.65
C MET A 74 6.51 0.54 -3.48
N PHE A 75 6.93 -0.56 -2.85
CA PHE A 75 7.23 -1.82 -3.53
C PHE A 75 6.00 -2.41 -4.21
N ASP A 76 4.83 -2.42 -3.54
CA ASP A 76 3.53 -2.80 -4.10
C ASP A 76 3.21 -2.05 -5.40
N LYS A 77 3.44 -0.74 -5.45
CA LYS A 77 3.20 0.04 -6.67
C LYS A 77 4.23 -0.22 -7.76
N LEU A 78 5.48 -0.50 -7.36
CA LEU A 78 6.57 -0.72 -8.30
C LEU A 78 6.44 -2.08 -9.00
N ASP A 79 6.04 -3.15 -8.29
CA ASP A 79 5.88 -4.48 -8.88
C ASP A 79 4.75 -4.50 -9.91
N GLY A 80 3.57 -3.93 -9.59
CA GLY A 80 2.47 -3.80 -10.54
C GLY A 80 2.81 -2.92 -11.74
N ALA A 81 3.58 -1.83 -11.55
CA ALA A 81 4.05 -1.01 -12.66
C ALA A 81 5.05 -1.74 -13.55
N LEU A 82 5.97 -2.51 -12.94
CA LEU A 82 6.95 -3.30 -13.64
C LEU A 82 6.31 -4.45 -14.41
N ALA A 83 5.37 -5.17 -13.81
CA ALA A 83 4.63 -6.26 -14.46
C ALA A 83 3.91 -5.76 -15.73
N ARG A 84 3.23 -4.60 -15.65
CA ARG A 84 2.59 -3.97 -16.82
C ARG A 84 3.60 -3.57 -17.88
N LYS A 85 4.72 -2.97 -17.50
CA LYS A 85 5.78 -2.52 -18.42
C LYS A 85 6.46 -3.70 -19.15
N LEU A 86 6.53 -4.87 -18.49
CA LEU A 86 7.08 -6.10 -19.06
C LEU A 86 6.05 -6.92 -19.87
N GLY A 87 4.80 -6.44 -19.99
CA GLY A 87 3.73 -7.14 -20.74
C GLY A 87 3.27 -8.44 -20.07
N LEU A 88 3.52 -8.61 -18.77
CA LEU A 88 3.17 -9.84 -18.04
C LEU A 88 1.68 -9.91 -17.66
N THR A 89 0.95 -8.82 -17.78
CA THR A 89 -0.49 -8.72 -17.44
C THR A 89 -1.40 -9.11 -18.60
N GLU A 90 -0.86 -9.28 -19.81
CA GLU A 90 -1.64 -9.67 -20.99
C GLU A 90 -1.67 -11.19 -21.15
N PRO A 91 -2.83 -11.81 -21.47
CA PRO A 91 -2.91 -13.24 -21.71
C PRO A 91 -2.10 -13.62 -22.97
N LEU A 92 -1.54 -14.84 -22.99
CA LEU A 92 -0.92 -15.39 -24.20
C LEU A 92 -2.00 -15.71 -25.25
N PRO A 93 -1.72 -15.55 -26.57
CA PRO A 93 -2.68 -15.86 -27.64
C PRO A 93 -3.13 -17.33 -27.65
N GLU A 94 -2.34 -18.23 -27.08
CA GLU A 94 -2.62 -19.68 -27.00
C GLU A 94 -3.50 -20.08 -25.82
N ASP A 95 -3.77 -19.20 -24.87
CA ASP A 95 -4.58 -19.52 -23.67
C ASP A 95 -6.08 -19.30 -23.99
N ASN A 96 -6.67 -20.22 -24.78
CA ASN A 96 -8.09 -20.26 -25.12
C ASN A 96 -9.01 -20.68 -23.95
N ASP A 97 -8.45 -21.06 -22.81
CA ASP A 97 -9.22 -21.39 -21.62
C ASP A 97 -9.64 -20.09 -20.90
N GLN A 98 -10.93 -19.76 -21.00
CA GLN A 98 -11.61 -18.64 -20.33
C GLN A 98 -11.62 -18.74 -18.80
N ALA A 99 -11.04 -19.76 -18.21
CA ALA A 99 -10.76 -19.83 -16.79
C ALA A 99 -9.64 -18.83 -16.47
N ARG A 100 -9.97 -17.76 -15.73
CA ARG A 100 -9.05 -16.81 -15.12
C ARG A 100 -7.98 -17.60 -14.35
N LYS A 101 -6.91 -18.04 -15.02
CA LYS A 101 -5.81 -18.70 -14.33
C LYS A 101 -5.28 -17.73 -13.30
N ILE A 102 -5.48 -18.05 -12.02
CA ILE A 102 -4.90 -17.33 -10.90
C ILE A 102 -3.39 -17.40 -11.12
N SER A 103 -2.77 -16.28 -11.50
CA SER A 103 -1.33 -16.26 -11.73
C SER A 103 -0.62 -16.40 -10.38
N LEU A 104 0.47 -17.15 -10.33
CA LEU A 104 1.28 -17.28 -9.11
C LEU A 104 1.71 -15.91 -8.58
N GLY A 105 2.02 -14.95 -9.46
CA GLY A 105 2.35 -13.58 -9.10
C GLY A 105 1.19 -12.84 -8.42
N GLY A 106 -0.04 -13.04 -8.89
CA GLY A 106 -1.23 -12.44 -8.25
C GLY A 106 -1.49 -12.98 -6.85
N ILE A 107 -1.31 -14.29 -6.63
CA ILE A 107 -1.44 -14.88 -5.27
C ILE A 107 -0.33 -14.31 -4.36
N LEU A 108 0.89 -14.22 -4.85
CA LEU A 108 2.02 -13.68 -4.10
C LEU A 108 1.77 -12.22 -3.69
N ASP A 109 1.20 -11.43 -4.59
CA ASP A 109 0.81 -10.04 -4.37
C ASP A 109 -0.27 -9.92 -3.28
N ASP A 110 -1.36 -10.69 -3.40
CA ASP A 110 -2.43 -10.73 -2.39
C ASP A 110 -1.89 -11.14 -1.00
N VAL A 111 -0.95 -12.11 -0.93
CA VAL A 111 -0.32 -12.55 0.33
C VAL A 111 0.61 -11.46 0.89
N ALA A 112 1.39 -10.80 0.05
CA ALA A 112 2.28 -9.73 0.48
C ALA A 112 1.48 -8.55 1.04
N ASP A 113 0.39 -8.16 0.37
CA ASP A 113 -0.52 -7.11 0.82
C ASP A 113 -1.22 -7.47 2.14
N LEU A 114 -1.64 -8.73 2.30
CA LEU A 114 -2.20 -9.22 3.57
C LEU A 114 -1.19 -9.06 4.72
N VAL A 115 0.05 -9.46 4.51
CA VAL A 115 1.11 -9.35 5.51
C VAL A 115 1.40 -7.90 5.84
N SER A 116 1.63 -7.06 4.84
CA SER A 116 2.13 -5.69 5.03
C SER A 116 1.05 -4.69 5.44
N PHE A 117 -0.19 -4.86 4.97
CA PHE A 117 -1.24 -3.83 5.16
C PHE A 117 -2.42 -4.28 6.01
N CYS A 118 -2.51 -5.58 6.34
CA CYS A 118 -3.54 -6.06 7.25
C CYS A 118 -2.94 -6.61 8.55
N ILE A 119 -1.99 -7.54 8.47
CA ILE A 119 -1.40 -8.18 9.65
C ILE A 119 -0.42 -7.25 10.36
N ALA A 120 0.52 -6.65 9.64
CA ALA A 120 1.56 -5.82 10.25
C ALA A 120 0.97 -4.62 11.02
N PRO A 121 0.03 -3.80 10.48
CA PRO A 121 -0.60 -2.71 11.24
C PRO A 121 -1.35 -3.18 12.48
N ALA A 122 -2.09 -4.30 12.37
CA ALA A 122 -2.81 -4.90 13.49
C ALA A 122 -1.85 -5.34 14.61
N TRP A 123 -0.74 -5.95 14.22
CA TRP A 123 0.27 -6.41 15.17
C TRP A 123 1.03 -5.25 15.81
N ILE A 124 1.42 -4.23 15.05
CA ILE A 124 2.02 -3.01 15.58
C ILE A 124 1.11 -2.35 16.61
N PHE A 125 -0.17 -2.18 16.28
CA PHE A 125 -1.17 -1.65 17.20
C PHE A 125 -1.27 -2.47 18.48
N HIS A 126 -1.34 -3.80 18.36
CA HIS A 126 -1.40 -4.70 19.52
C HIS A 126 -0.17 -4.57 20.41
N ILE A 127 1.05 -4.63 19.84
CA ILE A 127 2.31 -4.49 20.59
C ILE A 127 2.34 -3.18 21.38
N VAL A 128 2.06 -2.07 20.68
CA VAL A 128 2.22 -0.72 21.26
C VAL A 128 1.24 -0.47 22.40
N LEU A 129 -0.03 -0.83 22.22
CA LEU A 129 -1.05 -0.54 23.24
C LEU A 129 -1.07 -1.57 24.36
N SER A 130 -0.73 -2.83 24.10
CA SER A 130 -0.64 -3.86 25.17
C SER A 130 0.55 -3.66 26.10
N ALA A 131 1.60 -2.98 25.64
CA ALA A 131 2.74 -2.63 26.47
C ALA A 131 2.46 -1.48 27.46
N PHE A 132 1.37 -0.74 27.28
CA PHE A 132 1.06 0.42 28.11
C PHE A 132 0.15 0.06 29.29
N SER A 133 0.65 0.31 30.51
CA SER A 133 -0.01 -0.07 31.77
C SER A 133 -0.94 1.04 32.27
N ASP A 134 -2.00 1.37 31.50
CA ASP A 134 -3.05 2.30 31.94
C ASP A 134 -4.34 1.55 32.23
N PRO A 135 -5.01 1.81 33.39
CA PRO A 135 -6.20 1.08 33.82
C PRO A 135 -7.41 1.19 32.86
N LEU A 136 -7.53 2.29 32.10
CA LEU A 136 -8.60 2.45 31.13
C LEU A 136 -8.28 1.72 29.82
N ILE A 137 -7.06 1.84 29.34
CA ILE A 137 -6.62 1.19 28.10
C ILE A 137 -6.61 -0.33 28.28
N GLN A 138 -6.24 -0.83 29.47
CA GLN A 138 -6.29 -2.27 29.77
C GLN A 138 -7.69 -2.87 29.76
N LYS A 139 -8.74 -2.07 29.94
CA LYS A 139 -10.13 -2.54 29.83
C LYS A 139 -10.60 -2.67 28.39
N ILE A 140 -9.89 -2.05 27.44
CA ILE A 140 -10.22 -2.13 26.01
C ILE A 140 -9.72 -3.47 25.47
N PRO A 141 -10.53 -4.20 24.70
CA PRO A 141 -10.10 -5.49 24.12
C PRO A 141 -9.17 -5.26 22.90
N ILE A 142 -7.94 -4.81 23.16
CA ILE A 142 -6.95 -4.42 22.15
C ILE A 142 -6.72 -5.55 21.14
N ALA A 143 -6.57 -6.79 21.62
CA ALA A 143 -6.39 -7.94 20.77
C ALA A 143 -7.57 -8.16 19.80
N LEU A 144 -8.82 -8.01 20.29
CA LEU A 144 -10.01 -8.14 19.46
C LEU A 144 -10.08 -7.06 18.37
N ILE A 145 -9.71 -5.82 18.71
CA ILE A 145 -9.64 -4.71 17.75
C ILE A 145 -8.59 -5.01 16.66
N ALA A 146 -7.40 -5.46 17.07
CA ALA A 146 -6.32 -5.82 16.14
C ALA A 146 -6.74 -6.96 15.20
N TRP A 147 -7.30 -8.04 15.73
CA TRP A 147 -7.83 -9.16 14.94
C TRP A 147 -8.98 -8.74 14.02
N GLY A 148 -9.87 -7.89 14.52
CA GLY A 148 -10.96 -7.31 13.72
C GLY A 148 -10.45 -6.54 12.52
N PHE A 149 -9.44 -5.68 12.70
CA PHE A 149 -8.81 -4.95 11.62
C PHE A 149 -8.17 -5.90 10.58
N ALA A 150 -7.36 -6.86 11.00
CA ALA A 150 -6.72 -7.80 10.10
C ALA A 150 -7.73 -8.64 9.31
N SER A 151 -8.79 -9.14 9.98
CA SER A 151 -9.85 -9.91 9.34
C SER A 151 -10.65 -9.10 8.32
N LEU A 152 -11.02 -7.87 8.66
CA LEU A 152 -11.72 -6.96 7.74
C LEU A 152 -10.81 -6.53 6.58
N GLY A 153 -9.51 -6.40 6.81
CA GLY A 153 -8.52 -6.18 5.75
C GLY A 153 -8.45 -7.35 4.78
N LEU A 154 -8.46 -8.61 5.29
CA LEU A 154 -8.52 -9.80 4.45
C LEU A 154 -9.81 -9.84 3.62
N VAL A 155 -10.97 -9.57 4.24
CA VAL A 155 -12.25 -9.47 3.52
C VAL A 155 -12.16 -8.42 2.39
N ARG A 156 -11.53 -7.30 2.66
CA ARG A 156 -11.30 -6.25 1.67
C ARG A 156 -10.45 -6.71 0.48
N LEU A 157 -9.36 -7.44 0.74
CA LEU A 157 -8.50 -8.00 -0.32
C LEU A 157 -9.25 -9.01 -1.18
N ILE A 158 -9.98 -9.93 -0.55
CA ILE A 158 -10.82 -10.92 -1.26
C ILE A 158 -11.86 -10.21 -2.14
N TYR A 159 -12.55 -9.20 -1.60
CA TYR A 159 -13.53 -8.42 -2.37
C TYR A 159 -12.88 -7.74 -3.58
N PHE A 160 -11.69 -7.13 -3.39
CA PHE A 160 -10.97 -6.46 -4.46
C PHE A 160 -10.55 -7.42 -5.58
N THR A 161 -10.06 -8.61 -5.22
CA THR A 161 -9.64 -9.66 -6.17
C THR A 161 -10.84 -10.23 -6.94
N LEU A 162 -12.02 -10.32 -6.31
CA LEU A 162 -13.24 -10.84 -6.92
C LEU A 162 -14.04 -9.76 -7.69
N ASP A 163 -13.73 -8.46 -7.53
CA ASP A 163 -14.49 -7.39 -8.19
C ASP A 163 -14.33 -7.43 -9.72
N LYS A 164 -15.42 -7.80 -10.39
CA LYS A 164 -15.50 -7.88 -11.86
C LYS A 164 -15.68 -6.52 -12.55
N ASN A 165 -16.06 -5.48 -11.80
CA ASN A 165 -16.40 -4.17 -12.32
C ASN A 165 -15.59 -3.05 -11.64
N PRO A 166 -14.26 -3.00 -11.80
CA PRO A 166 -13.45 -1.92 -11.25
C PRO A 166 -13.83 -0.59 -11.90
N ILE A 167 -13.90 0.48 -11.10
CA ILE A 167 -14.16 1.82 -11.60
C ILE A 167 -12.82 2.48 -11.97
N PRO A 168 -12.59 2.85 -13.24
CA PRO A 168 -11.32 3.42 -13.65
C PRO A 168 -10.99 4.72 -12.90
N GLY A 169 -9.89 4.74 -12.16
CA GLY A 169 -9.42 5.93 -11.44
C GLY A 169 -9.90 6.07 -9.99
N PHE A 170 -10.73 5.15 -9.51
CA PHE A 170 -11.27 5.16 -8.15
C PHE A 170 -11.16 3.79 -7.50
N PHE A 171 -11.05 3.79 -6.17
CA PHE A 171 -11.16 2.58 -5.35
C PHE A 171 -12.54 2.53 -4.70
N LYS A 172 -13.18 1.36 -4.71
CA LYS A 172 -14.38 1.08 -3.93
C LYS A 172 -13.96 0.75 -2.49
N GLY A 173 -14.30 1.58 -1.52
CA GLY A 173 -13.78 1.51 -0.17
C GLY A 173 -12.33 2.00 -0.06
N MET A 174 -11.83 2.14 1.17
CA MET A 174 -10.45 2.59 1.40
C MET A 174 -9.44 1.50 0.97
N PRO A 175 -8.40 1.84 0.19
CA PRO A 175 -7.35 0.87 -0.15
C PRO A 175 -6.55 0.44 1.08
N THR A 176 -6.16 -0.84 1.14
CA THR A 176 -5.44 -1.43 2.28
C THR A 176 -4.15 -0.72 2.67
N PRO A 177 -3.29 -0.23 1.74
CA PRO A 177 -2.11 0.55 2.13
C PRO A 177 -2.45 1.87 2.83
N ALA A 178 -3.51 2.56 2.38
CA ALA A 178 -3.96 3.79 3.02
C ALA A 178 -4.55 3.52 4.41
N ALA A 179 -5.29 2.43 4.55
CA ALA A 179 -5.84 1.99 5.83
C ALA A 179 -4.72 1.66 6.83
N ALA A 180 -3.69 0.94 6.41
CA ALA A 180 -2.51 0.63 7.22
C ALA A 180 -1.82 1.92 7.73
N MET A 181 -1.62 2.89 6.86
CA MET A 181 -0.99 4.15 7.23
C MET A 181 -1.87 4.98 8.17
N LEU A 182 -3.18 5.07 7.92
CA LEU A 182 -4.11 5.81 8.78
C LEU A 182 -4.21 5.20 10.18
N SER A 183 -4.17 3.87 10.29
CA SER A 183 -4.27 3.17 11.58
C SER A 183 -2.98 3.26 12.42
N VAL A 184 -1.80 3.29 11.77
CA VAL A 184 -0.50 3.31 12.47
C VAL A 184 0.00 4.72 12.76
N ALA A 185 -0.34 5.73 11.93
CA ALA A 185 0.12 7.10 12.14
C ALA A 185 -0.15 7.66 13.56
N PRO A 186 -1.33 7.47 14.17
CA PRO A 186 -1.59 7.95 15.54
C PRO A 186 -0.71 7.28 16.61
N LEU A 187 -0.24 6.05 16.36
CA LEU A 187 0.64 5.34 17.30
C LEU A 187 2.00 6.02 17.46
N ILE A 188 2.44 6.78 16.45
CA ILE A 188 3.68 7.57 16.54
C ILE A 188 3.53 8.64 17.62
N ILE A 189 2.37 9.36 17.61
CA ILE A 189 2.08 10.41 18.58
C ILE A 189 1.88 9.78 19.96
N PHE A 190 1.17 8.66 20.04
CA PHE A 190 0.97 7.95 21.29
C PHE A 190 2.31 7.52 21.93
N ALA A 191 3.20 6.88 21.14
CA ALA A 191 4.52 6.47 21.62
C ALA A 191 5.37 7.67 22.09
N GLN A 192 5.30 8.79 21.40
CA GLN A 192 5.96 10.03 21.81
C GLN A 192 5.36 10.56 23.12
N ALA A 193 4.03 10.58 23.26
CA ALA A 193 3.35 11.02 24.48
C ALA A 193 3.68 10.13 25.69
N VAL A 194 3.85 8.81 25.47
CA VAL A 194 4.32 7.87 26.52
C VAL A 194 5.74 8.22 26.94
N ASN A 195 6.65 8.44 26.01
CA ASN A 195 8.05 8.73 26.30
C ASN A 195 8.22 10.08 27.04
N GLU A 196 7.37 11.05 26.73
CA GLU A 196 7.38 12.39 27.34
C GLU A 196 6.55 12.44 28.65
N ALA A 197 5.95 11.33 29.09
CA ALA A 197 5.01 11.26 30.24
C ALA A 197 3.90 12.34 30.12
N SER A 198 3.38 12.57 28.94
CA SER A 198 2.40 13.60 28.63
C SER A 198 1.05 13.31 29.29
N PRO A 199 0.33 14.32 29.81
CA PRO A 199 -1.04 14.15 30.34
C PRO A 199 -2.05 13.72 29.27
N TRP A 200 -1.70 13.84 27.97
CA TRP A 200 -2.54 13.46 26.83
C TRP A 200 -2.34 12.02 26.37
N THR A 201 -1.48 11.23 27.05
CA THR A 201 -1.17 9.85 26.64
C THR A 201 -2.41 8.97 26.57
N GLN A 202 -3.31 9.07 27.57
CA GLN A 202 -4.55 8.30 27.61
C GLN A 202 -5.49 8.68 26.45
N PHE A 203 -5.61 9.98 26.15
CA PHE A 203 -6.38 10.45 25.00
C PHE A 203 -5.86 9.85 23.69
N TRP A 204 -4.56 9.89 23.46
CA TRP A 204 -3.96 9.32 22.25
C TRP A 204 -4.12 7.81 22.17
N GLY A 205 -4.05 7.08 23.28
CA GLY A 205 -4.32 5.65 23.31
C GLY A 205 -5.75 5.30 22.89
N ILE A 206 -6.75 6.01 23.43
CA ILE A 206 -8.16 5.84 23.04
C ILE A 206 -8.36 6.24 21.58
N PHE A 207 -7.72 7.33 21.13
CA PHE A 207 -7.78 7.79 19.76
C PHE A 207 -7.21 6.74 18.78
N CYS A 208 -6.09 6.05 19.13
CA CYS A 208 -5.56 4.96 18.34
C CYS A 208 -6.56 3.81 18.20
N CYS A 209 -7.23 3.41 19.28
CA CYS A 209 -8.27 2.38 19.25
C CYS A 209 -9.44 2.79 18.35
N ALA A 210 -9.92 4.02 18.48
CA ALA A 210 -11.01 4.57 17.66
C ALA A 210 -10.62 4.62 16.18
N MET A 211 -9.39 5.06 15.86
CA MET A 211 -8.90 5.14 14.50
C MET A 211 -8.72 3.76 13.86
N MET A 212 -8.28 2.75 14.63
CA MET A 212 -8.16 1.38 14.13
C MET A 212 -9.52 0.81 13.72
N ILE A 213 -10.54 0.97 14.57
CA ILE A 213 -11.92 0.54 14.30
C ILE A 213 -12.50 1.32 13.11
N PHE A 214 -12.37 2.64 13.12
CA PHE A 214 -12.87 3.50 12.06
C PHE A 214 -12.26 3.13 10.69
N THR A 215 -10.97 2.89 10.65
CA THR A 215 -10.26 2.50 9.42
C THR A 215 -10.70 1.13 8.92
N ALA A 216 -10.90 0.15 9.83
CA ALA A 216 -11.42 -1.17 9.49
C ALA A 216 -12.81 -1.10 8.84
N ILE A 217 -13.68 -0.20 9.33
CA ILE A 217 -14.99 0.05 8.74
C ILE A 217 -14.84 0.69 7.36
N LEU A 218 -14.01 1.75 7.23
CA LEU A 218 -13.82 2.47 5.97
C LEU A 218 -13.30 1.58 4.83
N MET A 219 -12.47 0.59 5.14
CA MET A 219 -11.99 -0.38 4.14
C MET A 219 -13.14 -1.14 3.47
N ASN A 220 -14.21 -1.44 4.22
CA ASN A 220 -15.32 -2.28 3.77
C ASN A 220 -16.58 -1.48 3.37
N LEU A 221 -16.50 -0.16 3.36
CA LEU A 221 -17.58 0.71 2.86
C LEU A 221 -17.48 0.87 1.34
N TYR A 222 -17.84 -0.17 0.59
CA TYR A 222 -17.74 -0.25 -0.87
C TYR A 222 -18.51 0.81 -1.68
N PRO A 223 -19.62 1.38 -1.22
CA PRO A 223 -20.27 2.50 -1.91
C PRO A 223 -19.42 3.76 -1.95
N ILE A 224 -18.49 3.92 -1.00
CA ILE A 224 -17.61 5.08 -0.92
C ILE A 224 -16.46 4.92 -1.91
N ARG A 225 -16.20 5.98 -2.69
CA ARG A 225 -15.18 5.99 -3.74
C ARG A 225 -13.99 6.83 -3.30
N TYR A 226 -12.83 6.21 -3.18
CA TYR A 226 -11.58 6.89 -2.87
C TYR A 226 -10.78 7.22 -4.12
N LEU A 227 -10.09 8.36 -4.12
CA LEU A 227 -9.18 8.75 -5.20
C LEU A 227 -7.99 7.78 -5.32
N HIS A 228 -7.64 7.45 -6.55
CA HIS A 228 -6.39 6.78 -6.82
C HIS A 228 -5.23 7.78 -6.66
N LEU A 229 -4.56 7.75 -5.50
CA LEU A 229 -3.54 8.73 -5.11
C LEU A 229 -2.47 8.93 -6.18
N GLY A 230 -1.93 7.85 -6.77
CA GLY A 230 -0.90 7.91 -7.80
C GLY A 230 -1.35 8.66 -9.06
N ARG A 231 -2.60 8.47 -9.51
CA ARG A 231 -3.14 9.21 -10.66
C ARG A 231 -3.42 10.67 -10.33
N PHE A 232 -3.84 10.96 -9.09
CA PHE A 232 -4.07 12.32 -8.64
C PHE A 232 -2.74 13.09 -8.57
N MET A 233 -1.69 12.49 -8.02
CA MET A 233 -0.35 13.08 -7.97
C MET A 233 0.20 13.40 -9.35
N SER A 234 0.03 12.51 -10.34
CA SER A 234 0.51 12.75 -11.70
C SER A 234 -0.20 13.91 -12.41
N ARG A 235 -1.46 14.21 -12.01
CA ARG A 235 -2.25 15.33 -12.56
C ARG A 235 -2.04 16.65 -11.81
N HIS A 236 -1.64 16.59 -10.54
CA HIS A 236 -1.53 17.75 -9.65
C HIS A 236 -0.14 17.83 -9.02
N PRO A 237 0.82 18.51 -9.66
CA PRO A 237 2.21 18.60 -9.18
C PRO A 237 2.33 19.27 -7.80
N TRP A 238 1.40 20.16 -7.42
CA TRP A 238 1.35 20.75 -6.09
C TRP A 238 1.15 19.71 -4.99
N PHE A 239 0.31 18.69 -5.25
CA PHE A 239 0.07 17.61 -4.30
C PHE A 239 1.29 16.69 -4.14
N THR A 240 2.05 16.47 -5.22
CA THR A 240 3.34 15.80 -5.15
C THR A 240 4.32 16.54 -4.26
N ARG A 241 4.36 17.88 -4.34
CA ARG A 241 5.19 18.71 -3.45
C ARG A 241 4.75 18.60 -1.99
N LEU A 242 3.45 18.58 -1.72
CA LEU A 242 2.91 18.36 -0.37
C LEU A 242 3.31 16.99 0.18
N THR A 243 3.28 15.95 -0.65
CA THR A 243 3.73 14.60 -0.26
C THR A 243 5.24 14.58 0.02
N LEU A 244 6.05 15.32 -0.74
CA LEU A 244 7.49 15.49 -0.47
C LEU A 244 7.73 16.17 0.87
N LEU A 245 6.91 17.18 1.25
CA LEU A 245 7.00 17.82 2.57
C LEU A 245 6.73 16.83 3.71
N LEU A 246 5.85 15.85 3.51
CA LEU A 246 5.66 14.76 4.48
C LEU A 246 6.97 13.98 4.70
N PHE A 247 7.72 13.66 3.64
CA PHE A 247 9.02 13.00 3.79
C PHE A 247 10.06 13.87 4.50
N VAL A 248 10.08 15.17 4.23
CA VAL A 248 10.97 16.09 4.94
C VAL A 248 10.61 16.18 6.42
N SER A 249 9.32 16.12 6.76
CA SER A 249 8.84 16.15 8.15
C SER A 249 9.29 14.96 8.99
N VAL A 250 9.74 13.87 8.35
CA VAL A 250 10.32 12.69 9.04
C VAL A 250 11.44 13.10 10.01
N PHE A 251 12.21 14.13 9.70
CA PHE A 251 13.30 14.62 10.55
C PHE A 251 12.84 15.55 11.68
N THR A 252 11.53 15.77 11.82
CA THR A 252 10.96 16.65 12.84
C THR A 252 10.20 15.87 13.91
N PRO A 253 10.04 16.40 15.12
CA PRO A 253 9.19 15.78 16.16
C PRO A 253 7.69 15.77 15.79
N TYR A 254 7.28 16.60 14.83
CA TYR A 254 5.89 16.73 14.39
C TYR A 254 5.47 15.72 13.32
N PHE A 255 6.36 14.83 12.91
CA PHE A 255 6.07 13.84 11.85
C PHE A 255 4.77 13.07 12.06
N GLY A 256 4.53 12.55 13.28
CA GLY A 256 3.31 11.82 13.60
C GLY A 256 2.03 12.66 13.38
N HIS A 257 2.03 13.93 13.80
CA HIS A 257 0.90 14.84 13.62
C HIS A 257 0.65 15.15 12.13
N ILE A 258 1.72 15.37 11.37
CA ILE A 258 1.64 15.63 9.93
C ILE A 258 1.15 14.38 9.19
N ALA A 259 1.62 13.20 9.57
CA ALA A 259 1.18 11.93 8.99
C ALA A 259 -0.32 11.67 9.25
N VAL A 260 -0.78 11.89 10.48
CA VAL A 260 -2.21 11.78 10.82
C VAL A 260 -3.04 12.78 10.02
N LEU A 261 -2.63 14.04 9.98
CA LEU A 261 -3.34 15.08 9.21
C LEU A 261 -3.41 14.73 7.72
N TYR A 262 -2.29 14.31 7.13
CA TYR A 262 -2.23 13.90 5.73
C TYR A 262 -3.19 12.73 5.43
N MET A 263 -3.22 11.73 6.29
CA MET A 263 -4.09 10.56 6.11
C MET A 263 -5.57 10.89 6.37
N LEU A 264 -5.88 11.79 7.31
CA LEU A 264 -7.23 12.30 7.52
C LEU A 264 -7.72 13.11 6.31
N LEU A 265 -6.87 13.95 5.71
CA LEU A 265 -7.21 14.65 4.46
C LEU A 265 -7.49 13.65 3.32
N TYR A 266 -6.74 12.55 3.25
CA TYR A 266 -7.04 11.49 2.28
C TYR A 266 -8.41 10.85 2.53
N THR A 267 -8.84 10.66 3.79
CA THR A 267 -10.17 10.11 4.10
C THR A 267 -11.31 11.02 3.66
N LEU A 268 -11.06 12.31 3.46
CA LEU A 268 -12.02 13.27 2.93
C LEU A 268 -12.11 13.24 1.39
N SER A 269 -11.24 12.49 0.72
CA SER A 269 -11.24 12.40 -0.75
C SER A 269 -12.58 11.95 -1.36
N PRO A 270 -13.43 11.12 -0.73
CA PRO A 270 -14.75 10.77 -1.24
C PRO A 270 -15.68 11.98 -1.46
N PHE A 271 -15.56 13.04 -0.67
CA PHE A 271 -16.36 14.26 -0.85
C PHE A 271 -16.03 15.00 -2.16
N ILE A 272 -14.79 14.83 -2.66
CA ILE A 272 -14.36 15.35 -3.95
C ILE A 272 -14.81 14.42 -5.06
N THR A 273 -14.69 13.10 -4.86
CA THR A 273 -15.01 12.08 -5.87
C THR A 273 -16.49 11.91 -6.09
N TRP A 274 -17.34 12.25 -5.12
CA TRP A 274 -18.79 12.21 -5.27
C TRP A 274 -19.29 13.06 -6.45
N ARG A 275 -18.62 14.17 -6.75
CA ARG A 275 -18.98 15.08 -7.83
C ARG A 275 -18.49 14.62 -9.23
N ILE A 276 -17.67 13.58 -9.29
CA ILE A 276 -17.10 13.10 -10.56
C ILE A 276 -17.92 11.91 -11.05
N ASP A 277 -18.55 12.04 -12.22
CA ASP A 277 -19.25 10.93 -12.86
C ASP A 277 -18.23 9.86 -13.31
N PRO A 278 -18.32 8.62 -12.80
CA PRO A 278 -17.39 7.55 -13.15
C PRO A 278 -17.44 7.17 -14.63
N HIS A 279 -18.58 7.38 -15.31
CA HIS A 279 -18.73 7.12 -16.74
C HIS A 279 -17.96 8.14 -17.59
N ILE A 280 -17.91 9.40 -17.17
CA ILE A 280 -17.12 10.45 -17.82
C ILE A 280 -15.62 10.16 -17.64
N ALA A 281 -15.20 9.84 -16.42
CA ALA A 281 -13.81 9.49 -16.11
C ALA A 281 -13.34 8.25 -16.90
N ALA A 282 -14.21 7.26 -17.11
CA ALA A 282 -13.92 6.08 -17.92
C ALA A 282 -13.79 6.40 -19.42
N ARG A 283 -14.62 7.32 -19.96
CA ARG A 283 -14.52 7.78 -21.35
C ARG A 283 -13.22 8.54 -21.60
N GLU A 284 -12.86 9.48 -20.74
CA GLU A 284 -11.60 10.24 -20.85
C GLU A 284 -10.34 9.35 -20.76
N SER A 285 -10.40 8.27 -19.99
CA SER A 285 -9.27 7.32 -19.93
C SER A 285 -9.11 6.51 -21.22
N ARG A 286 -10.21 6.15 -21.89
CA ARG A 286 -10.20 5.43 -23.17
C ARG A 286 -9.74 6.30 -24.35
N THR A 287 -10.15 7.55 -24.39
CA THR A 287 -9.71 8.48 -25.44
C THR A 287 -8.24 8.84 -25.35
N LYS A 288 -7.65 8.87 -24.14
CA LYS A 288 -6.20 9.08 -23.97
C LYS A 288 -5.35 7.88 -24.36
N THR A 289 -5.84 6.66 -24.19
CA THR A 289 -5.15 5.45 -24.67
C THR A 289 -5.26 5.27 -26.18
N ALA A 290 -6.33 5.71 -26.80
CA ALA A 290 -6.53 5.64 -28.26
C ALA A 290 -5.78 6.73 -29.05
N GLY A 291 -5.30 7.79 -28.41
CA GLY A 291 -4.56 8.90 -29.04
C GLY A 291 -3.04 8.81 -28.94
N VAL A 292 -2.50 7.69 -28.53
CA VAL A 292 -1.03 7.42 -28.38
C VAL A 292 -0.58 6.32 -29.35
N HIS A 293 -1.25 6.22 -30.51
CA HIS A 293 -0.79 5.39 -31.63
C HIS A 293 -0.41 6.26 -32.81
#